data_6fe7561218be02e4eb44443c37e7ddab
#
_entry.id   6fe7561218be02e4eb44443c37e7ddab
#
_cell.length_a   1.000
_cell.length_b   1.000
_cell.length_c   1.000
_cell.angle_alpha   90.00
_cell.angle_beta   90.00
_cell.angle_gamma   90.00
#
_symmetry.space_group_name_H-M   'P 1'
#
loop_
_entity.id
_entity.type
_entity.pdbx_description
1 polymer ?
#
loop_
_entity_poly.entity_id
_entity_poly.type
_entity_poly.pdbx_seq_one_letter_code
_entity_poly.pdbx_strand_id
1 'polypeptide(L)'
;LVCETPIKTDTRNLMNEGIISIPAASGTVKAGQKGKITFAEGGTTENFNPQTGSLLLECEIDIPGEYEVKLYTSRHWRKSFAEGTFVTLKTGDNILSNRLLKKDGELANVRQNSYPETWSTIGTVTFPKEGTQKIELSIDKIGTFTRLGHFGEDLQGESENNIRIMKIELIYKTQ
;
A
#
# COMPACT_ATOMS: atom_id res chain seq x y z
N LEU A 1 20.80 -21.84 3.98
CA LEU A 1 20.32 -21.01 3.80
C LEU A 1 19.94 -20.06 3.79
N VAL A 2 19.71 -19.93 3.80
CA VAL A 2 19.17 -18.98 3.58
C VAL A 2 19.09 -17.99 3.76
N CYS A 3 19.22 -17.63 3.82
CA CYS A 3 19.07 -16.62 3.87
C CYS A 3 19.22 -16.03 4.31
N GLU A 4 19.82 -16.16 4.45
CA GLU A 4 19.66 -15.43 4.94
C GLU A 4 19.47 -14.31 4.85
N THR A 5 19.44 -14.11 4.60
CA THR A 5 18.93 -12.82 4.88
C THR A 5 17.88 -12.95 5.95
N PRO A 6 18.00 -12.33 7.07
CA PRO A 6 16.95 -12.37 8.09
C PRO A 6 15.62 -11.90 7.55
N ILE A 7 15.65 -10.89 6.73
CA ILE A 7 14.44 -10.37 6.10
C ILE A 7 13.81 -11.40 5.22
N LYS A 8 14.63 -12.12 4.48
CA LYS A 8 14.13 -13.22 3.68
C LYS A 8 13.53 -14.31 4.54
N THR A 9 14.14 -14.55 5.68
CA THR A 9 13.64 -15.55 6.60
C THR A 9 12.26 -15.15 7.10
N ASP A 10 12.11 -13.91 7.47
CA ASP A 10 10.81 -13.41 7.94
C ASP A 10 9.77 -13.48 6.84
N THR A 11 10.16 -13.14 5.62
CA THR A 11 9.28 -13.25 4.48
C THR A 11 8.83 -14.69 4.27
N ARG A 12 9.74 -15.63 4.45
CA ARG A 12 9.40 -17.05 4.31
C ARG A 12 8.43 -17.51 5.38
N ASN A 13 8.59 -17.04 6.60
CA ASN A 13 7.64 -17.36 7.65
C ASN A 13 6.25 -16.86 7.31
N LEU A 14 6.19 -15.67 6.74
CA LEU A 14 4.93 -15.14 6.28
C LEU A 14 4.37 -15.94 5.13
N MET A 15 5.25 -16.43 4.25
CA MET A 15 4.82 -17.30 3.15
C MET A 15 4.20 -18.60 3.64
N ASN A 16 4.67 -19.12 4.76
CA ASN A 16 4.04 -20.31 5.33
C ASN A 16 2.58 -20.05 5.71
N GLU A 17 2.26 -18.79 5.96
CA GLU A 17 0.89 -18.36 6.19
C GLU A 17 0.25 -17.82 4.92
N GLY A 18 0.98 -17.82 3.82
CA GLY A 18 0.47 -17.35 2.54
C GLY A 18 0.49 -15.84 2.36
N ILE A 19 1.27 -15.12 3.15
CA ILE A 19 1.31 -13.66 3.10
C ILE A 19 2.71 -13.16 2.90
N ILE A 20 2.90 -12.29 1.90
CA ILE A 20 4.16 -11.55 1.69
C ILE A 20 3.88 -10.09 2.00
N SER A 21 4.60 -9.54 2.97
CA SER A 21 4.44 -8.15 3.37
C SER A 21 5.60 -7.32 2.83
N ILE A 22 5.29 -6.25 2.10
CA ILE A 22 6.29 -5.41 1.44
C ILE A 22 6.13 -3.98 1.97
N PRO A 23 7.01 -3.55 2.90
CA PRO A 23 6.91 -2.19 3.42
C PRO A 23 7.16 -1.16 2.33
N ALA A 24 6.42 -0.08 2.35
CA ALA A 24 6.62 1.00 1.39
C ALA A 24 8.03 1.57 1.46
N ALA A 25 8.57 1.68 2.68
CA ALA A 25 9.90 2.22 2.90
C ALA A 25 11.03 1.34 2.35
N SER A 26 10.73 0.08 2.01
CA SER A 26 11.74 -0.78 1.38
C SER A 26 11.97 -0.45 -0.08
N GLY A 27 11.12 0.39 -0.66
CA GLY A 27 11.17 0.70 -2.07
C GLY A 27 11.99 1.94 -2.40
N THR A 28 12.02 2.23 -3.68
CA THR A 28 12.59 3.46 -4.23
C THR A 28 11.49 4.23 -4.93
N VAL A 29 11.77 5.48 -5.29
CA VAL A 29 10.78 6.33 -5.90
C VAL A 29 11.21 6.74 -7.30
N LYS A 30 10.25 6.80 -8.21
CA LYS A 30 10.41 7.35 -9.54
C LYS A 30 9.70 8.69 -9.57
N ALA A 31 10.44 9.76 -9.81
CA ALA A 31 9.89 11.10 -9.78
C ALA A 31 8.80 11.31 -10.82
N GLY A 32 7.83 12.13 -10.49
CA GLY A 32 6.76 12.54 -11.39
C GLY A 32 7.00 13.92 -11.97
N GLN A 33 5.93 14.50 -12.49
CA GLN A 33 6.00 15.82 -13.13
C GLN A 33 6.22 16.94 -12.12
N LYS A 34 5.70 16.81 -10.91
CA LYS A 34 5.76 17.86 -9.90
C LYS A 34 6.30 17.33 -8.58
N GLY A 35 7.49 16.75 -8.64
CA GLY A 35 8.16 16.29 -7.44
C GLY A 35 8.23 14.78 -7.32
N LYS A 36 8.46 14.31 -6.14
CA LYS A 36 8.62 12.88 -5.88
C LYS A 36 8.03 12.52 -4.52
N ILE A 37 7.76 11.23 -4.36
CA ILE A 37 7.30 10.65 -3.11
C ILE A 37 8.43 10.78 -2.08
N THR A 38 8.07 11.09 -0.84
CA THR A 38 8.98 11.06 0.30
C THR A 38 8.43 10.10 1.34
N PHE A 39 9.21 9.82 2.37
CA PHE A 39 8.80 8.93 3.44
C PHE A 39 8.83 9.67 4.77
N ALA A 40 7.77 9.47 5.55
CA ALA A 40 7.71 9.96 6.91
C ALA A 40 8.57 9.10 7.82
N GLU A 41 8.84 9.60 9.00
CA GLU A 41 9.41 8.78 10.05
C GLU A 41 8.43 7.62 10.31
N GLY A 42 8.94 6.40 10.33
CA GLY A 42 8.09 5.21 10.42
C GLY A 42 7.79 4.56 9.07
N GLY A 43 8.16 5.21 7.97
CA GLY A 43 8.18 4.57 6.65
C GLY A 43 6.95 4.68 5.79
N THR A 44 5.91 5.39 6.24
CA THR A 44 4.76 5.65 5.37
C THR A 44 5.14 6.67 4.30
N THR A 45 4.54 6.53 3.11
CA THR A 45 4.78 7.51 2.06
C THR A 45 4.16 8.86 2.40
N GLU A 46 4.81 9.91 1.94
CA GLU A 46 4.28 11.27 1.94
C GLU A 46 4.44 11.87 0.56
N ASN A 47 3.63 12.85 0.26
CA ASN A 47 3.65 13.51 -1.04
C ASN A 47 3.43 12.51 -2.19
N PHE A 48 2.58 11.53 -1.98
CA PHE A 48 2.23 10.53 -2.99
C PHE A 48 0.90 10.89 -3.61
N ASN A 49 0.94 11.34 -4.86
CA ASN A 49 -0.22 11.80 -5.60
C ASN A 49 0.01 11.58 -7.11
N PRO A 50 -0.97 11.90 -7.96
CA PRO A 50 -0.82 11.65 -9.39
C PRO A 50 0.33 12.36 -10.07
N GLN A 51 0.91 13.37 -9.47
CA GLN A 51 1.95 14.18 -10.09
C GLN A 51 3.35 13.90 -9.54
N THR A 52 3.48 13.05 -8.53
CA THR A 52 4.76 12.80 -7.88
C THR A 52 5.39 11.46 -8.27
N GLY A 53 4.82 10.78 -9.24
CA GLY A 53 5.43 9.57 -9.79
C GLY A 53 4.96 8.29 -9.15
N SER A 54 5.85 7.34 -9.00
CA SER A 54 5.49 6.00 -8.55
C SER A 54 6.46 5.47 -7.50
N LEU A 55 5.96 4.48 -6.77
CA LEU A 55 6.72 3.74 -5.78
C LEU A 55 7.14 2.42 -6.39
N LEU A 56 8.44 2.11 -6.34
CA LEU A 56 9.01 0.91 -6.91
C LEU A 56 9.42 -0.03 -5.80
N LEU A 57 8.82 -1.21 -5.78
CA LEU A 57 9.03 -2.22 -4.75
C LEU A 57 9.56 -3.51 -5.38
N GLU A 58 10.19 -4.34 -4.56
CA GLU A 58 10.61 -5.68 -4.96
C GLU A 58 10.24 -6.68 -3.91
N CYS A 59 9.92 -7.90 -4.35
CA CYS A 59 9.67 -9.00 -3.45
C CYS A 59 10.15 -10.30 -4.09
N GLU A 60 10.37 -11.31 -3.24
CA GLU A 60 10.69 -12.66 -3.69
C GLU A 60 9.42 -13.50 -3.67
N ILE A 61 9.13 -14.12 -4.80
CA ILE A 61 8.02 -15.06 -4.91
C ILE A 61 8.60 -16.46 -4.81
N ASP A 62 8.26 -17.17 -3.75
CA ASP A 62 8.71 -18.54 -3.54
C ASP A 62 7.73 -19.55 -4.14
N ILE A 63 6.46 -19.22 -4.15
CA ILE A 63 5.41 -20.12 -4.68
C ILE A 63 4.72 -19.41 -5.83
N PRO A 64 4.91 -19.89 -7.07
CA PRO A 64 4.17 -19.33 -8.20
C PRO A 64 2.66 -19.51 -8.03
N GLY A 65 1.88 -18.62 -8.57
CA GLY A 65 0.44 -18.71 -8.52
C GLY A 65 -0.23 -17.35 -8.39
N GLU A 66 -1.48 -17.38 -7.95
CA GLU A 66 -2.28 -16.17 -7.80
C GLU A 66 -2.16 -15.61 -6.40
N TYR A 67 -2.07 -14.29 -6.34
CA TYR A 67 -1.99 -13.56 -5.08
C TYR A 67 -2.99 -12.42 -5.09
N GLU A 68 -3.75 -12.33 -4.01
CA GLU A 68 -4.60 -11.17 -3.78
C GLU A 68 -3.74 -10.02 -3.27
N VAL A 69 -3.99 -8.82 -3.77
CA VAL A 69 -3.20 -7.63 -3.44
C VAL A 69 -3.99 -6.74 -2.50
N LYS A 70 -3.42 -6.51 -1.32
CA LYS A 70 -3.97 -5.57 -0.34
C LYS A 70 -3.03 -4.39 -0.15
N LEU A 71 -3.59 -3.20 -0.18
CA LEU A 71 -2.86 -1.98 0.16
C LEU A 71 -3.23 -1.56 1.57
N TYR A 72 -2.22 -1.27 2.37
CA TYR A 72 -2.41 -0.72 3.70
C TYR A 72 -2.10 0.75 3.66
N THR A 73 -3.05 1.56 4.11
CA THR A 73 -2.91 3.01 4.15
C THR A 73 -3.02 3.48 5.59
N SER A 74 -2.32 4.55 5.89
CA SER A 74 -2.42 5.22 7.17
C SER A 74 -3.16 6.53 6.96
N ARG A 75 -4.10 6.84 7.84
CA ARG A 75 -4.79 8.12 7.79
C ARG A 75 -4.58 8.88 9.08
N HIS A 76 -4.65 10.19 8.99
CA HIS A 76 -4.61 10.99 10.19
C HIS A 76 -5.84 10.66 11.06
N TRP A 77 -5.66 10.60 12.37
CA TRP A 77 -6.74 10.19 13.27
C TRP A 77 -7.98 11.10 13.20
N ARG A 78 -7.82 12.33 12.74
CA ARG A 78 -8.93 13.27 12.54
C ARG A 78 -9.49 13.29 11.13
N LYS A 79 -9.04 12.42 10.27
CA LYS A 79 -9.52 12.38 8.89
C LYS A 79 -10.10 11.03 8.60
N SER A 80 -11.14 11.02 7.78
CA SER A 80 -11.70 9.77 7.29
C SER A 80 -10.77 9.13 6.26
N PHE A 81 -11.07 7.91 5.89
CA PHE A 81 -10.45 7.28 4.75
C PHE A 81 -10.74 8.10 3.48
N ALA A 82 -9.77 8.18 2.58
CA ALA A 82 -9.91 8.94 1.34
C ALA A 82 -10.79 8.19 0.33
N GLU A 83 -12.08 8.35 0.45
CA GLU A 83 -13.03 7.72 -0.45
C GLU A 83 -12.82 8.20 -1.88
N GLY A 84 -12.85 7.28 -2.82
CA GLY A 84 -12.70 7.62 -4.23
C GLY A 84 -11.26 7.75 -4.72
N THR A 85 -10.30 7.28 -3.94
CA THR A 85 -8.91 7.21 -4.39
C THR A 85 -8.73 6.03 -5.35
N PHE A 86 -8.08 6.27 -6.48
CA PHE A 86 -7.79 5.24 -7.48
C PHE A 86 -6.30 5.05 -7.62
N VAL A 87 -5.88 3.81 -7.77
CA VAL A 87 -4.47 3.44 -7.90
C VAL A 87 -4.26 2.49 -9.08
N THR A 88 -3.03 2.45 -9.58
CA THR A 88 -2.59 1.49 -10.58
C THR A 88 -1.39 0.75 -10.04
N LEU A 89 -1.41 -0.57 -10.15
CA LEU A 89 -0.30 -1.42 -9.78
C LEU A 89 0.12 -2.26 -10.96
N LYS A 90 1.42 -2.28 -11.23
CA LYS A 90 2.00 -3.07 -12.32
C LYS A 90 3.05 -4.01 -11.76
N THR A 91 3.02 -5.24 -12.18
CA THR A 91 4.04 -6.22 -11.82
C THR A 91 4.12 -7.29 -12.91
N GLY A 92 5.26 -7.38 -13.59
CA GLY A 92 5.40 -8.26 -14.75
C GLY A 92 4.39 -7.90 -15.81
N ASP A 93 3.63 -8.89 -16.27
CA ASP A 93 2.57 -8.68 -17.25
C ASP A 93 1.23 -8.30 -16.62
N ASN A 94 1.18 -8.27 -15.29
CA ASN A 94 -0.05 -7.93 -14.58
C ASN A 94 -0.19 -6.40 -14.47
N ILE A 95 -1.36 -5.91 -14.82
CA ILE A 95 -1.69 -4.49 -14.67
C ILE A 95 -3.05 -4.38 -14.00
N LEU A 96 -3.05 -3.85 -12.80
CA LEU A 96 -4.27 -3.50 -12.09
C LEU A 96 -4.43 -1.99 -12.21
N SER A 97 -5.10 -1.55 -13.27
CA SER A 97 -5.25 -0.12 -13.57
C SER A 97 -6.50 0.46 -12.94
N ASN A 98 -6.36 1.68 -12.47
CA ASN A 98 -7.49 2.51 -12.03
C ASN A 98 -8.38 1.77 -11.02
N ARG A 99 -7.74 1.20 -10.01
CA ARG A 99 -8.44 0.42 -9.00
C ARG A 99 -8.88 1.31 -7.84
N LEU A 100 -10.16 1.24 -7.55
CA LEU A 100 -10.72 2.01 -6.44
C LEU A 100 -10.26 1.45 -5.11
N LEU A 101 -9.73 2.30 -4.25
CA LEU A 101 -9.44 1.92 -2.87
C LEU A 101 -10.72 2.02 -2.06
N LYS A 102 -11.13 0.90 -1.49
CA LYS A 102 -12.26 0.82 -0.57
C LYS A 102 -11.72 0.45 0.80
N LYS A 103 -12.30 1.01 1.82
CA LYS A 103 -11.96 0.63 3.18
C LYS A 103 -12.57 -0.74 3.46
N ASP A 104 -11.79 -1.79 3.30
CA ASP A 104 -12.23 -3.16 3.60
C ASP A 104 -12.12 -3.46 5.09
N GLY A 105 -11.22 -2.79 5.78
CA GLY A 105 -11.07 -2.94 7.21
C GLY A 105 -10.17 -1.89 7.80
N GLU A 106 -10.15 -1.83 9.11
CA GLU A 106 -9.32 -0.86 9.84
C GLU A 106 -8.84 -1.51 11.12
N LEU A 107 -7.54 -1.39 11.39
CA LEU A 107 -6.98 -1.86 12.65
C LEU A 107 -7.28 -0.84 13.73
N ALA A 108 -7.86 -1.32 14.82
CA ALA A 108 -8.12 -0.49 15.97
C ALA A 108 -6.80 0.05 16.51
N ASN A 109 -6.79 1.33 16.79
CA ASN A 109 -5.62 1.98 17.29
C ASN A 109 -5.68 2.07 18.81
N VAL A 110 -4.81 1.32 19.46
CA VAL A 110 -4.79 1.27 20.93
C VAL A 110 -3.95 2.39 21.53
N ARG A 111 -3.27 3.17 20.69
CA ARG A 111 -2.44 4.27 21.17
C ARG A 111 -3.07 5.60 20.80
N GLN A 112 -3.21 6.44 21.78
CA GLN A 112 -3.53 7.84 21.55
C GLN A 112 -2.44 8.44 20.66
N ASN A 113 -2.81 9.18 19.65
CA ASN A 113 -1.90 9.79 18.67
C ASN A 113 -1.31 8.89 17.61
N SER A 114 -1.73 7.64 17.50
CA SER A 114 -1.32 6.85 16.35
C SER A 114 -2.33 6.99 15.23
N TYR A 115 -1.87 6.73 14.02
CA TYR A 115 -2.71 6.83 12.83
C TYR A 115 -3.35 5.49 12.56
N PRO A 116 -4.69 5.41 12.45
CA PRO A 116 -5.34 4.15 12.10
C PRO A 116 -4.82 3.61 10.77
N GLU A 117 -4.72 2.28 10.69
CA GLU A 117 -4.34 1.59 9.48
C GLU A 117 -5.58 1.03 8.82
N THR A 118 -5.76 1.33 7.55
CA THR A 118 -6.86 0.78 6.78
C THR A 118 -6.29 -0.08 5.67
N TRP A 119 -7.03 -1.07 5.22
CA TRP A 119 -6.61 -1.87 4.08
C TRP A 119 -7.70 -1.94 3.03
N SER A 120 -7.24 -2.11 1.79
CA SER A 120 -8.08 -2.21 0.61
C SER A 120 -7.55 -3.32 -0.27
N THR A 121 -8.45 -4.18 -0.71
CA THR A 121 -8.13 -5.20 -1.71
C THR A 121 -8.31 -4.59 -3.08
N ILE A 122 -7.27 -4.62 -3.92
CA ILE A 122 -7.33 -3.97 -5.22
C ILE A 122 -7.38 -4.94 -6.40
N GLY A 123 -7.19 -6.22 -6.14
CA GLY A 123 -7.29 -7.22 -7.18
C GLY A 123 -6.37 -8.39 -6.96
N THR A 124 -6.19 -9.16 -8.01
CA THR A 124 -5.36 -10.37 -8.00
C THR A 124 -4.30 -10.26 -9.09
N VAL A 125 -3.09 -10.70 -8.77
CA VAL A 125 -1.99 -10.80 -9.73
C VAL A 125 -1.51 -12.23 -9.79
N THR A 126 -0.95 -12.62 -10.93
CA THR A 126 -0.41 -13.97 -11.11
C THR A 126 1.09 -13.89 -11.36
N PHE A 127 1.84 -14.65 -10.59
CA PHE A 127 3.27 -14.82 -10.80
C PHE A 127 3.51 -16.21 -11.34
N PRO A 128 3.89 -16.34 -12.62
CA PRO A 128 4.06 -17.66 -13.22
C PRO A 128 5.33 -18.38 -12.78
N LYS A 129 6.28 -17.65 -12.21
CA LYS A 129 7.57 -18.19 -11.80
C LYS A 129 7.97 -17.69 -10.43
N GLU A 130 8.77 -18.49 -9.73
CA GLU A 130 9.45 -18.01 -8.54
C GLU A 130 10.54 -17.00 -8.91
N GLY A 131 11.00 -16.24 -7.96
CA GLY A 131 12.09 -15.28 -8.11
C GLY A 131 11.69 -13.87 -7.74
N THR A 132 12.59 -12.94 -8.01
CA THR A 132 12.40 -11.54 -7.69
C THR A 132 11.38 -10.90 -8.63
N GLN A 133 10.39 -10.25 -8.05
CA GLN A 133 9.36 -9.53 -8.80
C GLN A 133 9.41 -8.06 -8.45
N LYS A 134 9.25 -7.22 -9.48
CA LYS A 134 9.20 -5.77 -9.30
C LYS A 134 7.76 -5.31 -9.37
N ILE A 135 7.41 -4.39 -8.49
CA ILE A 135 6.05 -3.85 -8.39
C ILE A 135 6.16 -2.34 -8.48
N GLU A 136 5.33 -1.76 -9.32
CA GLU A 136 5.23 -0.31 -9.44
C GLU A 136 3.82 0.11 -9.05
N LEU A 137 3.72 1.01 -8.08
CA LEU A 137 2.46 1.56 -7.61
C LEU A 137 2.40 3.05 -7.91
N SER A 138 1.32 3.50 -8.52
CA SER A 138 1.05 4.91 -8.78
C SER A 138 -0.35 5.28 -8.36
N ILE A 139 -0.57 6.56 -8.14
CA ILE A 139 -1.87 7.10 -7.76
C ILE A 139 -2.49 7.76 -8.98
N ASP A 140 -3.69 7.33 -9.35
CA ASP A 140 -4.40 7.90 -10.51
C ASP A 140 -5.23 9.11 -10.11
N LYS A 141 -5.83 9.03 -8.92
CA LYS A 141 -6.70 10.09 -8.41
C LYS A 141 -6.77 9.97 -6.89
N ILE A 142 -6.69 11.09 -6.21
CA ILE A 142 -6.90 11.13 -4.76
C ILE A 142 -8.36 11.44 -4.50
N GLY A 143 -8.97 10.66 -3.63
CA GLY A 143 -10.34 10.88 -3.21
C GLY A 143 -10.47 12.02 -2.20
N THR A 144 -11.64 12.12 -1.62
CA THR A 144 -11.93 13.16 -0.65
C THR A 144 -11.80 12.63 0.77
N PHE A 145 -11.19 13.45 1.60
CA PHE A 145 -11.13 13.18 3.03
C PHE A 145 -12.18 14.04 3.73
N THR A 146 -12.75 13.49 4.78
CA THR A 146 -13.57 14.26 5.69
C THR A 146 -12.76 14.52 6.96
N ARG A 147 -12.72 15.74 7.40
CA ARG A 147 -12.05 16.08 8.65
C ARG A 147 -13.04 15.88 9.79
N LEU A 148 -12.64 15.14 10.81
CA LEU A 148 -13.44 14.95 12.01
C LEU A 148 -13.21 16.11 12.97
N GLY A 149 -14.29 16.70 13.44
CA GLY A 149 -14.23 17.77 14.41
C GLY A 149 -13.86 17.29 15.80
N HIS A 150 -13.71 18.24 16.70
CA HIS A 150 -13.26 17.97 18.07
C HIS A 150 -14.21 17.05 18.83
N PHE A 151 -15.48 17.06 18.49
CA PHE A 151 -16.50 16.22 19.11
C PHE A 151 -16.97 15.09 18.18
N GLY A 152 -16.18 14.77 17.16
CA GLY A 152 -16.50 13.70 16.23
C GLY A 152 -17.45 14.10 15.11
N GLU A 153 -17.83 15.36 15.01
CA GLU A 153 -18.64 15.84 13.89
C GLU A 153 -17.81 15.90 12.61
N ASP A 154 -18.47 15.65 11.50
CA ASP A 154 -17.83 15.78 10.19
C ASP A 154 -17.70 17.24 9.81
N LEU A 155 -16.47 17.69 9.64
CA LEU A 155 -16.18 19.00 9.08
C LEU A 155 -16.00 18.85 7.59
N GLN A 156 -16.40 19.86 6.85
CA GLN A 156 -16.31 19.85 5.40
C GLN A 156 -14.94 19.45 4.91
N GLY A 157 -14.97 18.61 3.90
CA GLY A 157 -13.80 17.91 3.42
C GLY A 157 -12.65 18.80 3.02
N GLU A 158 -11.49 18.46 3.53
CA GLU A 158 -10.24 18.98 3.00
C GLU A 158 -9.78 18.07 1.90
N SER A 159 -9.32 18.63 0.80
CA SER A 159 -8.61 17.86 -0.19
C SER A 159 -7.21 17.65 0.31
N GLU A 160 -6.82 16.40 0.44
CA GLU A 160 -5.44 16.07 0.71
C GLU A 160 -4.69 15.98 -0.61
N ASN A 161 -3.42 16.35 -0.54
CA ASN A 161 -2.57 16.29 -1.74
C ASN A 161 -1.82 14.98 -1.86
N ASN A 162 -2.08 14.05 -0.97
CA ASN A 162 -1.34 12.79 -0.98
C ASN A 162 -2.10 11.71 -0.25
N ILE A 163 -1.70 10.46 -0.51
CA ILE A 163 -2.16 9.31 0.25
C ILE A 163 -0.95 8.66 0.91
N ARG A 164 -1.14 8.12 2.10
CA ARG A 164 -0.06 7.51 2.86
C ARG A 164 -0.14 6.00 2.75
N ILE A 165 0.78 5.43 2.00
CA ILE A 165 0.88 3.98 1.85
C ILE A 165 1.89 3.45 2.85
N MET A 166 1.49 2.45 3.60
CA MET A 166 2.34 1.81 4.61
C MET A 166 3.04 0.59 4.04
N LYS A 167 2.28 -0.26 3.37
CA LYS A 167 2.78 -1.52 2.83
C LYS A 167 1.81 -2.10 1.83
N ILE A 168 2.31 -3.07 1.07
CA ILE A 168 1.49 -3.92 0.23
C ILE A 168 1.60 -5.33 0.80
N GLU A 169 0.50 -6.05 0.86
CA GLU A 169 0.50 -7.48 1.16
C GLU A 169 0.03 -8.26 -0.06
N LEU A 170 0.75 -9.32 -0.34
CA LEU A 170 0.38 -10.31 -1.34
C LEU A 170 -0.06 -11.55 -0.62
N ILE A 171 -1.30 -11.95 -0.82
CA ILE A 171 -1.88 -13.10 -0.12
C ILE A 171 -2.09 -14.21 -1.13
N TYR A 172 -1.36 -15.33 -0.94
CA TYR A 172 -1.45 -16.47 -1.84
C TYR A 172 -2.86 -17.06 -1.80
N LYS A 173 -3.43 -17.25 -2.98
CA LYS A 173 -4.75 -17.87 -3.11
C LYS A 173 -4.56 -19.37 -3.28
N THR A 174 -4.84 -20.09 -2.21
CA THR A 174 -4.80 -21.56 -2.29
C THR A 174 -5.93 -22.05 -3.17
N GLN A 175 -5.63 -23.07 -3.93
CA GLN A 175 -6.61 -23.66 -4.84
C GLN A 175 -7.37 -24.81 -4.17
#